data_18a10573003ed772f38197da0aad9bdc
#
_entry.id   18a10573003ed772f38197da0aad9bdc
#
_cell.length_a   1.000
_cell.length_b   1.000
_cell.length_c   1.000
_cell.angle_alpha   90.00
_cell.angle_beta   90.00
_cell.angle_gamma   90.00
#
_symmetry.space_group_name_H-M   'P 1'
#
loop_
_entity.id
_entity.type
_entity.pdbx_description
1 polymer ?
#
loop_
_entity_poly.entity_id
_entity_poly.type
_entity_poly.pdbx_seq_one_letter_code
_entity_poly.pdbx_strand_id
1 'polypeptide(L)'
;MAQYFTERLQKVFHMIFTSYNQKMAQEGLRQLEIIVNNQQGPVQTDHRALRNDMTTLLESDIDTKEDALKIANDPEARELGDAYALLARVYAGPRFTWEESNFPEDNMRTYQCLHDSIRRCSPIGTLQALRIKGSITPTVEKNMQISFDDAFRIVYDHANRGDAYCQYVIGNVFFWRDDNRIDSAEAMLTPPPMSWTKRIQKSLTAGSVQDRIAALQGTVPDEKLQKNAFNLAKEWFNKALDNGLAMFQGNLRNIYIDEADFGNARRVAKTAAELGNPAMMLYTGLDCHENGKFEDAFTWFTKGAALGQSESIAELADYYYHFYDAKALRSTIPYDPVKAIGLYRRAATKEFSDAGYTALQAAFGYIFHIGHLPLDWGLIADLTHMAATKDRFMFALPYIGYMRIHGLGVTKNIRFGVQSLLRVLDEEQRAFEEEDRVLFYDITRALTRVALGYAYEKGYVTGKPDLDQAVSYYEQSHQYILSHKANLDPELKDIPIDDEAEERLTAFEEVDGRWQYKEGVAESTTTVRPAPTTWPQDAARLSVIMDDFLWDTTLYDWQTIETALDSQEE
;
A
#
# COMPACT_ATOMS: atom_id res chain seq x y z
N MET A 1 34.60 -11.12 -4.58
CA MET A 1 33.52 -11.62 -3.73
C MET A 1 33.07 -12.97 -4.28
N ALA A 2 32.83 -13.96 -3.44
CA ALA A 2 32.29 -15.24 -3.91
C ALA A 2 30.83 -15.01 -4.35
N GLN A 3 30.55 -15.26 -5.61
CA GLN A 3 29.20 -15.08 -6.16
C GLN A 3 28.47 -16.43 -6.11
N TYR A 4 27.23 -16.40 -5.63
CA TYR A 4 26.35 -17.58 -5.62
C TYR A 4 25.86 -17.92 -7.04
N PHE A 5 25.42 -16.89 -7.78
CA PHE A 5 24.94 -17.03 -9.15
C PHE A 5 26.10 -17.02 -10.17
N THR A 6 25.85 -17.59 -11.35
CA THR A 6 26.69 -17.35 -12.52
C THR A 6 26.70 -15.85 -12.87
N GLU A 7 27.71 -15.41 -13.62
CA GLU A 7 27.84 -14.00 -14.03
C GLU A 7 26.57 -13.52 -14.77
N ARG A 8 26.00 -14.38 -15.61
CA ARG A 8 24.76 -14.11 -16.36
C ARG A 8 23.58 -13.89 -15.43
N LEU A 9 23.33 -14.81 -14.50
CA LEU A 9 22.24 -14.69 -13.55
C LEU A 9 22.44 -13.53 -12.57
N GLN A 10 23.67 -13.25 -12.16
CA GLN A 10 23.96 -12.10 -11.31
C GLN A 10 23.58 -10.77 -11.97
N LYS A 11 23.85 -10.64 -13.28
CA LYS A 11 23.42 -9.48 -14.05
C LYS A 11 21.89 -9.36 -14.11
N VAL A 12 21.22 -10.46 -14.40
CA VAL A 12 19.74 -10.51 -14.45
C VAL A 12 19.14 -10.21 -13.07
N PHE A 13 19.70 -10.78 -12.01
CA PHE A 13 19.31 -10.48 -10.63
C PHE A 13 19.41 -8.99 -10.33
N HIS A 14 20.53 -8.35 -10.70
CA HIS A 14 20.69 -6.90 -10.52
C HIS A 14 19.61 -6.12 -11.27
N MET A 15 19.33 -6.47 -12.52
CA MET A 15 18.32 -5.80 -13.34
C MET A 15 16.93 -5.86 -12.71
N ILE A 16 16.55 -7.01 -12.14
CA ILE A 16 15.20 -7.24 -11.59
C ILE A 16 15.07 -6.69 -10.16
N PHE A 17 16.04 -6.96 -9.29
CA PHE A 17 15.85 -6.85 -7.84
C PHE A 17 16.56 -5.68 -7.18
N THR A 18 17.58 -5.09 -7.81
CA THR A 18 18.41 -4.05 -7.16
C THR A 18 18.62 -2.81 -8.02
N SER A 19 18.20 -2.80 -9.29
CA SER A 19 18.29 -1.60 -10.14
C SER A 19 17.23 -0.56 -9.78
N TYR A 20 16.11 -0.98 -9.20
CA TYR A 20 14.91 -0.17 -8.96
C TYR A 20 14.48 0.65 -10.19
N ASN A 21 14.73 0.10 -11.37
CA ASN A 21 14.35 0.68 -12.65
C ASN A 21 13.41 -0.25 -13.39
N GLN A 22 12.16 0.18 -13.57
CA GLN A 22 11.10 -0.64 -14.15
C GLN A 22 11.45 -1.19 -15.54
N LYS A 23 12.07 -0.36 -16.43
CA LYS A 23 12.46 -0.83 -17.77
C LYS A 23 13.56 -1.88 -17.71
N MET A 24 14.54 -1.68 -16.81
CA MET A 24 15.59 -2.69 -16.60
C MET A 24 15.02 -3.96 -16.00
N ALA A 25 14.08 -3.85 -15.06
CA ALA A 25 13.43 -5.00 -14.44
C ALA A 25 12.64 -5.83 -15.46
N GLN A 26 11.89 -5.20 -16.34
CA GLN A 26 11.16 -5.87 -17.43
C GLN A 26 12.12 -6.55 -18.43
N GLU A 27 13.22 -5.90 -18.79
CA GLU A 27 14.25 -6.53 -19.63
C GLU A 27 14.93 -7.70 -18.91
N GLY A 28 15.19 -7.56 -17.60
CA GLY A 28 15.72 -8.63 -16.76
C GLY A 28 14.77 -9.85 -16.73
N LEU A 29 13.46 -9.63 -16.58
CA LEU A 29 12.45 -10.70 -16.67
C LEU A 29 12.51 -11.40 -18.03
N ARG A 30 12.52 -10.63 -19.13
CA ARG A 30 12.63 -11.18 -20.48
C ARG A 30 13.89 -12.04 -20.65
N GLN A 31 15.02 -11.59 -20.12
CA GLN A 31 16.27 -12.37 -20.17
C GLN A 31 16.17 -13.64 -19.33
N LEU A 32 15.53 -13.59 -18.16
CA LEU A 32 15.32 -14.74 -17.30
C LEU A 32 14.43 -15.79 -17.98
N GLU A 33 13.35 -15.36 -18.64
CA GLU A 33 12.49 -16.24 -19.44
C GLU A 33 13.23 -16.87 -20.63
N ILE A 34 14.15 -16.15 -21.28
CA ILE A 34 15.00 -16.72 -22.34
C ILE A 34 15.93 -17.81 -21.78
N ILE A 35 16.53 -17.61 -20.61
CA ILE A 35 17.36 -18.62 -19.97
C ILE A 35 16.58 -19.93 -19.78
N VAL A 36 15.36 -19.80 -19.31
CA VAL A 36 14.48 -20.93 -19.04
C VAL A 36 13.99 -21.59 -20.34
N ASN A 37 13.55 -20.79 -21.33
CA ASN A 37 12.95 -21.30 -22.57
C ASN A 37 13.97 -21.88 -23.55
N ASN A 38 15.21 -21.39 -23.59
CA ASN A 38 16.24 -21.90 -24.51
C ASN A 38 16.68 -23.34 -24.21
N GLN A 39 16.35 -23.86 -23.03
CA GLN A 39 16.67 -25.24 -22.66
C GLN A 39 15.46 -26.18 -22.65
N GLN A 40 14.28 -25.59 -22.85
CA GLN A 40 13.05 -26.37 -23.05
C GLN A 40 12.59 -26.19 -24.47
N GLY A 41 12.50 -26.75 -25.42
CA GLY A 41 11.83 -26.46 -26.71
C GLY A 41 10.54 -25.63 -26.54
N PRO A 42 9.87 -25.18 -27.58
CA PRO A 42 8.78 -24.22 -27.49
C PRO A 42 7.68 -24.70 -26.53
N VAL A 43 7.45 -23.95 -25.44
CA VAL A 43 6.40 -24.23 -24.47
C VAL A 43 5.04 -23.97 -25.13
N GLN A 44 4.27 -25.03 -25.35
CA GLN A 44 2.86 -24.89 -25.69
C GLN A 44 2.08 -24.37 -24.48
N THR A 45 1.52 -23.19 -24.62
CA THR A 45 0.65 -22.53 -23.62
C THR A 45 -0.77 -23.13 -23.62
N ASP A 46 -0.92 -24.43 -23.50
CA ASP A 46 -2.23 -25.04 -23.33
C ASP A 46 -2.48 -25.40 -21.87
N HIS A 47 -3.34 -24.62 -21.22
CA HIS A 47 -3.72 -24.78 -19.81
C HIS A 47 -4.40 -26.13 -19.47
N ARG A 48 -4.83 -26.91 -20.45
CA ARG A 48 -5.35 -28.27 -20.25
C ARG A 48 -4.25 -29.33 -20.20
N ALA A 49 -3.15 -29.14 -20.91
CA ALA A 49 -1.98 -30.02 -20.87
C ALA A 49 -1.30 -29.96 -19.49
N LEU A 50 -1.30 -28.80 -18.81
CA LEU A 50 -0.66 -28.57 -17.52
C LEU A 50 -1.16 -29.49 -16.38
N ARG A 51 -2.42 -29.92 -16.39
CA ARG A 51 -2.94 -30.90 -15.39
C ARG A 51 -2.46 -32.33 -15.61
N ASN A 52 -2.18 -32.72 -16.83
CA ASN A 52 -1.71 -34.07 -17.17
C ASN A 52 -0.19 -34.18 -17.16
N ASP A 53 0.54 -33.11 -17.47
CA ASP A 53 2.02 -33.13 -17.51
C ASP A 53 2.69 -33.11 -16.13
N MET A 54 1.97 -32.74 -15.07
CA MET A 54 2.51 -32.86 -13.69
C MET A 54 2.87 -34.30 -13.31
N THR A 55 2.39 -35.29 -14.06
CA THR A 55 2.67 -36.71 -13.82
C THR A 55 3.72 -37.31 -14.77
N THR A 56 3.98 -36.72 -15.94
CA THR A 56 4.76 -37.34 -17.01
C THR A 56 6.20 -36.80 -17.19
N LEU A 57 6.54 -35.66 -16.58
CA LEU A 57 7.90 -35.08 -16.63
C LEU A 57 8.78 -35.47 -15.43
N LEU A 58 8.53 -36.62 -14.80
CA LEU A 58 9.08 -37.03 -13.53
C LEU A 58 10.33 -37.90 -13.58
N GLU A 59 10.86 -38.22 -14.73
CA GLU A 59 12.14 -38.92 -14.83
C GLU A 59 13.26 -37.85 -14.90
N SER A 60 13.83 -37.51 -13.75
CA SER A 60 15.04 -36.68 -13.69
C SER A 60 16.24 -37.58 -13.97
N ASP A 61 17.17 -37.14 -14.80
CA ASP A 61 18.48 -37.77 -15.04
C ASP A 61 19.41 -37.77 -13.80
N ILE A 62 18.85 -37.53 -12.62
CA ILE A 62 19.58 -37.49 -11.34
C ILE A 62 19.36 -38.83 -10.64
N ASP A 63 20.32 -39.72 -10.80
CA ASP A 63 20.20 -41.09 -10.31
C ASP A 63 20.51 -41.25 -8.81
N THR A 64 21.27 -40.35 -8.23
CA THR A 64 21.70 -40.44 -6.83
C THR A 64 21.66 -39.09 -6.08
N LYS A 65 21.53 -39.16 -4.74
CA LYS A 65 21.68 -37.97 -3.88
C LYS A 65 23.06 -37.31 -4.05
N GLU A 66 24.09 -38.07 -4.36
CA GLU A 66 25.44 -37.56 -4.56
C GLU A 66 25.52 -36.70 -5.82
N ASP A 67 24.87 -37.12 -6.91
CA ASP A 67 24.80 -36.36 -8.15
C ASP A 67 23.99 -35.08 -7.97
N ALA A 68 22.87 -35.13 -7.23
CA ALA A 68 22.10 -33.95 -6.87
C ALA A 68 22.93 -32.91 -6.11
N LEU A 69 23.76 -33.37 -5.15
CA LEU A 69 24.65 -32.48 -4.38
C LEU A 69 25.79 -31.92 -5.24
N LYS A 70 26.31 -32.68 -6.21
CA LYS A 70 27.31 -32.14 -7.17
C LYS A 70 26.71 -30.98 -7.98
N ILE A 71 25.49 -31.17 -8.52
CA ILE A 71 24.77 -30.14 -9.24
C ILE A 71 24.52 -28.92 -8.34
N ALA A 72 24.01 -29.15 -7.14
CA ALA A 72 23.69 -28.08 -6.20
C ALA A 72 24.90 -27.23 -5.78
N ASN A 73 26.10 -27.80 -5.77
CA ASN A 73 27.34 -27.10 -5.43
C ASN A 73 28.02 -26.41 -6.63
N ASP A 74 27.61 -26.71 -7.88
CA ASP A 74 28.16 -26.11 -9.08
C ASP A 74 27.22 -25.03 -9.64
N PRO A 75 27.62 -23.73 -9.61
CA PRO A 75 26.78 -22.63 -10.12
C PRO A 75 26.36 -22.79 -11.57
N GLU A 76 27.19 -23.33 -12.44
CA GLU A 76 26.88 -23.53 -13.85
C GLU A 76 25.86 -24.68 -14.04
N ALA A 77 26.05 -25.78 -13.30
CA ALA A 77 25.15 -26.91 -13.39
C ALA A 77 23.74 -26.62 -12.84
N ARG A 78 23.64 -25.79 -11.77
CA ARG A 78 22.35 -25.43 -11.18
C ARG A 78 21.72 -24.15 -11.75
N GLU A 79 22.37 -23.45 -12.72
CA GLU A 79 21.94 -22.15 -13.21
C GLU A 79 20.46 -22.12 -13.61
N LEU A 80 20.01 -23.16 -14.31
CA LEU A 80 18.60 -23.27 -14.71
C LEU A 80 17.65 -23.38 -13.52
N GLY A 81 18.03 -24.13 -12.49
CA GLY A 81 17.29 -24.25 -11.24
C GLY A 81 17.19 -22.92 -10.50
N ASP A 82 18.29 -22.18 -10.42
CA ASP A 82 18.32 -20.86 -9.80
C ASP A 82 17.53 -19.82 -10.62
N ALA A 83 17.54 -19.92 -11.94
CA ALA A 83 16.71 -19.07 -12.81
C ALA A 83 15.20 -19.29 -12.54
N TYR A 84 14.77 -20.53 -12.38
CA TYR A 84 13.39 -20.84 -11.99
C TYR A 84 13.06 -20.32 -10.57
N ALA A 85 14.00 -20.38 -9.62
CA ALA A 85 13.79 -19.82 -8.28
C ALA A 85 13.59 -18.30 -8.32
N LEU A 86 14.33 -17.59 -9.17
CA LEU A 86 14.15 -16.15 -9.38
C LEU A 86 12.83 -15.83 -10.08
N LEU A 87 12.43 -16.63 -11.09
CA LEU A 87 11.12 -16.49 -11.74
C LEU A 87 9.95 -16.71 -10.78
N ALA A 88 10.05 -17.74 -9.92
CA ALA A 88 9.05 -17.97 -8.89
C ALA A 88 8.87 -16.72 -8.01
N ARG A 89 9.96 -16.04 -7.69
CA ARG A 89 9.93 -14.81 -6.91
C ARG A 89 9.31 -13.63 -7.66
N VAL A 90 9.56 -13.52 -8.96
CA VAL A 90 8.95 -12.47 -9.82
C VAL A 90 7.45 -12.70 -9.95
N TYR A 91 7.01 -13.93 -10.24
CA TYR A 91 5.59 -14.25 -10.36
C TYR A 91 4.83 -14.27 -9.02
N ALA A 92 5.53 -14.30 -7.90
CA ALA A 92 4.91 -14.07 -6.59
C ALA A 92 4.51 -12.61 -6.34
N GLY A 93 4.81 -11.73 -7.31
CA GLY A 93 4.33 -10.35 -7.35
C GLY A 93 5.27 -9.32 -6.72
N PRO A 94 4.83 -8.06 -6.69
CA PRO A 94 5.64 -6.92 -6.25
C PRO A 94 6.18 -7.04 -4.82
N ARG A 95 5.44 -7.67 -3.92
CA ARG A 95 5.87 -7.90 -2.52
C ARG A 95 7.17 -8.69 -2.39
N PHE A 96 7.53 -9.47 -3.40
CA PHE A 96 8.73 -10.32 -3.42
C PHE A 96 9.85 -9.77 -4.29
N THR A 97 9.61 -8.67 -4.97
CA THR A 97 10.58 -7.91 -5.76
C THR A 97 10.75 -6.50 -5.19
N TRP A 98 10.03 -5.53 -5.67
CA TRP A 98 9.83 -4.19 -5.15
C TRP A 98 8.52 -3.64 -5.73
N GLU A 99 7.82 -2.83 -4.97
CA GLU A 99 6.41 -2.50 -5.20
C GLU A 99 6.16 -1.92 -6.61
N GLU A 100 7.01 -1.03 -7.06
CA GLU A 100 6.87 -0.33 -8.33
C GLU A 100 7.39 -1.13 -9.53
N SER A 101 7.82 -2.39 -9.33
CA SER A 101 8.27 -3.26 -10.43
C SER A 101 7.18 -3.56 -11.44
N ASN A 102 5.91 -3.49 -11.04
CA ASN A 102 4.71 -3.80 -11.81
C ASN A 102 4.73 -5.24 -12.39
N PHE A 103 5.35 -6.18 -11.69
CA PHE A 103 5.26 -7.58 -12.06
C PHE A 103 3.88 -8.13 -11.69
N PRO A 104 3.21 -8.84 -12.61
CA PRO A 104 1.92 -9.45 -12.31
C PRO A 104 2.09 -10.57 -11.28
N GLU A 105 1.17 -10.66 -10.33
CA GLU A 105 1.06 -11.81 -9.45
C GLU A 105 0.41 -12.98 -10.21
N ASP A 106 1.13 -14.12 -10.28
CA ASP A 106 0.64 -15.36 -10.88
C ASP A 106 1.04 -16.56 -10.01
N ASN A 107 0.15 -16.91 -9.11
CA ASN A 107 0.37 -17.99 -8.16
C ASN A 107 0.63 -19.35 -8.84
N MET A 108 0.01 -19.63 -9.98
CA MET A 108 0.23 -20.89 -10.70
C MET A 108 1.65 -20.95 -11.28
N ARG A 109 2.10 -19.90 -11.94
CA ARG A 109 3.48 -19.80 -12.43
C ARG A 109 4.49 -19.81 -11.30
N THR A 110 4.20 -19.14 -10.19
CA THR A 110 5.04 -19.17 -8.98
C THR A 110 5.31 -20.60 -8.54
N TYR A 111 4.24 -21.41 -8.37
CA TYR A 111 4.38 -22.80 -7.96
C TYR A 111 5.08 -23.68 -9.00
N GLN A 112 4.80 -23.50 -10.28
CA GLN A 112 5.49 -24.24 -11.36
C GLN A 112 6.98 -23.94 -11.35
N CYS A 113 7.36 -22.66 -11.34
CA CYS A 113 8.76 -22.26 -11.33
C CYS A 113 9.46 -22.77 -10.06
N LEU A 114 8.81 -22.74 -8.91
CA LEU A 114 9.39 -23.27 -7.70
C LEU A 114 9.59 -24.78 -7.76
N HIS A 115 8.61 -25.51 -8.27
CA HIS A 115 8.71 -26.95 -8.50
C HIS A 115 9.85 -27.30 -9.47
N ASP A 116 9.96 -26.57 -10.56
CA ASP A 116 11.05 -26.75 -11.53
C ASP A 116 12.43 -26.42 -10.94
N SER A 117 12.48 -25.44 -10.06
CA SER A 117 13.70 -25.06 -9.34
C SER A 117 14.21 -26.17 -8.42
N ILE A 118 13.32 -26.75 -7.59
CA ILE A 118 13.70 -27.81 -6.62
C ILE A 118 14.11 -29.12 -7.34
N ARG A 119 13.47 -29.44 -8.45
CA ARG A 119 13.83 -30.60 -9.28
C ARG A 119 15.20 -30.44 -9.95
N ARG A 120 15.70 -29.23 -10.12
CA ARG A 120 17.01 -28.90 -10.69
C ARG A 120 18.03 -28.53 -9.64
N CYS A 121 17.86 -29.05 -8.44
CA CYS A 121 18.80 -28.93 -7.32
C CYS A 121 19.16 -27.50 -6.91
N SER A 122 18.29 -26.50 -7.15
CA SER A 122 18.55 -25.14 -6.67
C SER A 122 18.46 -25.05 -5.15
N PRO A 123 19.53 -24.71 -4.42
CA PRO A 123 19.47 -24.53 -2.97
C PRO A 123 18.53 -23.40 -2.54
N ILE A 124 18.54 -22.26 -3.26
CA ILE A 124 17.63 -21.14 -2.95
C ILE A 124 16.18 -21.49 -3.22
N GLY A 125 15.89 -22.21 -4.31
CA GLY A 125 14.56 -22.71 -4.63
C GLY A 125 14.06 -23.70 -3.57
N THR A 126 14.93 -24.61 -3.13
CA THR A 126 14.62 -25.55 -2.04
C THR A 126 14.28 -24.80 -0.75
N LEU A 127 15.05 -23.79 -0.33
CA LEU A 127 14.73 -22.99 0.86
C LEU A 127 13.45 -22.15 0.68
N GLN A 128 13.15 -21.66 -0.52
CA GLN A 128 11.89 -20.98 -0.79
C GLN A 128 10.67 -21.90 -0.60
N ALA A 129 10.82 -23.20 -0.88
CA ALA A 129 9.77 -24.19 -0.69
C ALA A 129 9.33 -24.36 0.78
N LEU A 130 10.15 -23.97 1.76
CA LEU A 130 9.77 -23.94 3.18
C LEU A 130 8.53 -23.09 3.47
N ARG A 131 8.26 -22.09 2.62
CA ARG A 131 7.12 -21.15 2.75
C ARG A 131 5.82 -21.70 2.19
N ILE A 132 5.87 -22.78 1.42
CA ILE A 132 4.67 -23.41 0.86
C ILE A 132 3.94 -24.14 1.97
N LYS A 133 2.64 -23.85 2.10
CA LYS A 133 1.75 -24.48 3.06
C LYS A 133 0.53 -25.08 2.36
N GLY A 134 -0.08 -26.08 2.97
CA GLY A 134 -1.33 -26.68 2.51
C GLY A 134 -1.14 -28.00 1.74
N SER A 135 -2.12 -28.33 0.90
CA SER A 135 -2.22 -29.65 0.22
C SER A 135 -1.11 -29.96 -0.78
N ILE A 136 -0.37 -28.94 -1.23
CA ILE A 136 0.74 -29.11 -2.20
C ILE A 136 2.08 -29.43 -1.54
N THR A 137 2.22 -29.20 -0.22
CA THR A 137 3.47 -29.44 0.53
C THR A 137 4.03 -30.85 0.34
N PRO A 138 3.23 -31.95 0.48
CA PRO A 138 3.75 -33.30 0.29
C PRO A 138 4.28 -33.56 -1.13
N THR A 139 3.66 -32.95 -2.15
CA THR A 139 4.10 -33.07 -3.55
C THR A 139 5.43 -32.36 -3.77
N VAL A 140 5.58 -31.16 -3.19
CA VAL A 140 6.83 -30.39 -3.25
C VAL A 140 7.96 -31.17 -2.57
N GLU A 141 7.75 -31.65 -1.36
CA GLU A 141 8.75 -32.41 -0.59
C GLU A 141 9.17 -33.70 -1.29
N LYS A 142 8.22 -34.41 -1.91
CA LYS A 142 8.51 -35.64 -2.68
C LYS A 142 9.42 -35.40 -3.88
N ASN A 143 9.36 -34.20 -4.47
CA ASN A 143 10.11 -33.87 -5.69
C ASN A 143 11.43 -33.14 -5.40
N MET A 144 11.77 -32.92 -4.14
CA MET A 144 13.05 -32.33 -3.75
C MET A 144 14.21 -33.28 -4.04
N GLN A 145 15.23 -32.78 -4.72
CA GLN A 145 16.44 -33.57 -5.03
C GLN A 145 17.50 -33.44 -3.92
N ILE A 146 17.49 -32.31 -3.20
CA ILE A 146 18.35 -32.06 -2.04
C ILE A 146 17.50 -31.73 -0.82
N SER A 147 17.98 -32.09 0.37
CA SER A 147 17.27 -31.76 1.62
C SER A 147 17.33 -30.27 1.95
N PHE A 148 16.42 -29.82 2.81
CA PHE A 148 16.48 -28.45 3.34
C PHE A 148 17.80 -28.15 4.06
N ASP A 149 18.35 -29.13 4.77
CA ASP A 149 19.62 -29.00 5.48
C ASP A 149 20.80 -28.89 4.52
N ASP A 150 20.85 -29.70 3.46
CA ASP A 150 21.88 -29.60 2.41
C ASP A 150 21.79 -28.23 1.71
N ALA A 151 20.57 -27.78 1.35
CA ALA A 151 20.37 -26.47 0.75
C ALA A 151 20.82 -25.33 1.66
N PHE A 152 20.47 -25.40 2.95
CA PHE A 152 20.88 -24.40 3.93
C PHE A 152 22.41 -24.32 4.06
N ARG A 153 23.10 -25.45 4.14
CA ARG A 153 24.57 -25.48 4.25
C ARG A 153 25.24 -24.84 3.06
N ILE A 154 24.77 -25.13 1.83
CA ILE A 154 25.33 -24.54 0.60
C ILE A 154 25.13 -23.01 0.62
N VAL A 155 23.90 -22.53 0.89
CA VAL A 155 23.62 -21.10 0.94
C VAL A 155 24.38 -20.41 2.09
N TYR A 156 24.48 -21.07 3.25
CA TYR A 156 25.22 -20.57 4.42
C TYR A 156 26.72 -20.42 4.14
N ASP A 157 27.32 -21.36 3.41
CA ASP A 157 28.71 -21.26 2.99
C ASP A 157 28.97 -20.05 2.07
N HIS A 158 28.09 -19.79 1.11
CA HIS A 158 28.16 -18.60 0.27
C HIS A 158 27.95 -17.32 1.08
N ALA A 159 26.99 -17.31 2.01
CA ALA A 159 26.74 -16.18 2.91
C ALA A 159 27.97 -15.82 3.75
N ASN A 160 28.67 -16.84 4.30
CA ASN A 160 29.91 -16.64 5.05
C ASN A 160 31.06 -16.11 4.20
N ARG A 161 31.06 -16.36 2.89
CA ARG A 161 32.03 -15.82 1.94
C ARG A 161 31.69 -14.41 1.47
N GLY A 162 30.57 -13.83 1.96
CA GLY A 162 30.17 -12.45 1.71
C GLY A 162 29.17 -12.27 0.57
N ASP A 163 28.50 -13.35 0.09
CA ASP A 163 27.42 -13.20 -0.89
C ASP A 163 26.20 -12.56 -0.21
N ALA A 164 25.83 -11.36 -0.66
CA ALA A 164 24.79 -10.55 -0.03
C ALA A 164 23.38 -11.17 -0.15
N TYR A 165 23.10 -11.83 -1.29
CA TYR A 165 21.80 -12.47 -1.47
C TYR A 165 21.65 -13.72 -0.59
N CYS A 166 22.72 -14.53 -0.49
CA CYS A 166 22.75 -15.66 0.42
C CYS A 166 22.62 -15.20 1.89
N GLN A 167 23.26 -14.11 2.29
CA GLN A 167 23.11 -13.52 3.62
C GLN A 167 21.66 -13.12 3.89
N TYR A 168 20.99 -12.51 2.92
CA TYR A 168 19.56 -12.20 3.00
C TYR A 168 18.70 -13.48 3.13
N VAL A 169 18.99 -14.53 2.35
CA VAL A 169 18.24 -15.80 2.41
C VAL A 169 18.38 -16.46 3.79
N ILE A 170 19.60 -16.50 4.34
CA ILE A 170 19.85 -17.01 5.70
C ILE A 170 19.11 -16.17 6.76
N GLY A 171 19.15 -14.84 6.64
CA GLY A 171 18.39 -13.93 7.50
C GLY A 171 16.89 -14.27 7.52
N ASN A 172 16.32 -14.55 6.35
CA ASN A 172 14.91 -14.94 6.23
C ASN A 172 14.60 -16.29 6.87
N VAL A 173 15.49 -17.28 6.82
CA VAL A 173 15.29 -18.57 7.49
C VAL A 173 15.03 -18.37 8.99
N PHE A 174 15.82 -17.54 9.64
CA PHE A 174 15.66 -17.22 11.06
C PHE A 174 14.50 -16.27 11.36
N PHE A 175 14.29 -15.27 10.50
CA PHE A 175 13.20 -14.29 10.70
C PHE A 175 11.83 -14.93 10.68
N TRP A 176 11.60 -15.88 9.77
CA TRP A 176 10.33 -16.55 9.63
C TRP A 176 10.23 -17.87 10.41
N ARG A 177 11.25 -18.24 11.17
CA ARG A 177 11.32 -19.49 11.95
C ARG A 177 11.24 -20.74 11.08
N ASP A 178 11.82 -20.69 9.88
CA ASP A 178 12.00 -21.87 9.03
C ASP A 178 13.13 -22.79 9.54
N ASP A 179 13.92 -22.32 10.49
CA ASP A 179 15.01 -23.03 11.17
C ASP A 179 14.55 -24.34 11.82
N ASN A 180 13.32 -24.42 12.29
CA ASN A 180 12.74 -25.61 12.92
C ASN A 180 12.57 -26.82 11.97
N ARG A 181 12.81 -26.62 10.68
CA ARG A 181 12.79 -27.65 9.62
C ARG A 181 14.19 -27.94 9.05
N ILE A 182 15.23 -27.37 9.64
CA ILE A 182 16.61 -27.42 9.18
C ILE A 182 17.51 -27.72 10.39
N ASP A 183 18.00 -28.95 10.48
CA ASP A 183 18.77 -29.42 11.65
C ASP A 183 19.98 -28.54 11.95
N SER A 184 20.74 -28.16 10.95
CA SER A 184 21.92 -27.30 11.11
C SER A 184 21.58 -25.87 11.51
N ALA A 185 20.42 -25.33 11.09
CA ALA A 185 19.94 -24.01 11.51
C ALA A 185 19.40 -24.03 12.94
N GLU A 186 18.62 -25.06 13.31
CA GLU A 186 18.12 -25.24 14.67
C GLU A 186 19.28 -25.39 15.67
N ALA A 187 20.33 -26.12 15.29
CA ALA A 187 21.54 -26.26 16.11
C ALA A 187 22.23 -24.92 16.42
N MET A 188 22.10 -23.90 15.57
CA MET A 188 22.62 -22.56 15.82
C MET A 188 21.85 -21.78 16.90
N LEU A 189 20.58 -22.13 17.12
CA LEU A 189 19.72 -21.49 18.14
C LEU A 189 19.88 -22.15 19.52
N THR A 190 20.27 -23.41 19.54
CA THR A 190 20.37 -24.19 20.75
C THR A 190 21.79 -24.12 21.30
N PRO A 191 22.00 -23.74 22.58
CA PRO A 191 23.31 -23.80 23.19
C PRO A 191 23.77 -25.26 23.32
N PRO A 192 25.08 -25.52 23.31
CA PRO A 192 25.60 -26.86 23.46
C PRO A 192 25.08 -27.53 24.77
N PRO A 193 24.86 -28.84 24.76
CA PRO A 193 24.27 -29.56 25.89
C PRO A 193 25.08 -29.32 27.18
N MET A 194 24.40 -28.82 28.19
CA MET A 194 25.02 -28.56 29.49
C MET A 194 25.07 -29.83 30.33
N SER A 195 26.15 -29.97 31.13
CA SER A 195 26.25 -31.04 32.14
C SER A 195 25.13 -30.92 33.19
N TRP A 196 24.73 -32.03 33.79
CA TRP A 196 23.66 -32.08 34.79
C TRP A 196 23.89 -31.09 35.95
N THR A 197 25.11 -30.96 36.43
CA THR A 197 25.48 -29.99 37.47
C THR A 197 25.21 -28.53 37.04
N LYS A 198 25.54 -28.17 35.80
CA LYS A 198 25.24 -26.83 35.26
C LYS A 198 23.74 -26.60 35.08
N ARG A 199 22.97 -27.65 34.72
CA ARG A 199 21.49 -27.56 34.62
C ARG A 199 20.85 -27.28 35.98
N ILE A 200 21.28 -27.97 37.05
CA ILE A 200 20.82 -27.70 38.41
C ILE A 200 21.16 -26.25 38.81
N GLN A 201 22.39 -25.83 38.63
CA GLN A 201 22.82 -24.48 39.00
C GLN A 201 22.00 -23.41 38.27
N LYS A 202 21.74 -23.59 36.99
CA LYS A 202 20.92 -22.68 36.18
C LYS A 202 19.45 -22.69 36.64
N SER A 203 18.90 -23.85 36.99
CA SER A 203 17.54 -23.96 37.52
C SER A 203 17.39 -23.23 38.86
N LEU A 204 18.39 -23.25 39.72
CA LEU A 204 18.37 -22.54 41.00
C LEU A 204 18.39 -21.02 40.85
N THR A 205 18.98 -20.50 39.78
CA THR A 205 19.08 -19.06 39.49
C THR A 205 17.99 -18.53 38.57
N ALA A 206 17.14 -19.38 38.00
CA ALA A 206 16.08 -19.00 37.08
C ALA A 206 14.92 -18.30 37.79
N GLY A 207 14.41 -17.25 37.22
CA GLY A 207 13.36 -16.38 37.80
C GLY A 207 11.98 -17.02 37.79
N SER A 208 11.59 -17.75 36.73
CA SER A 208 10.28 -18.37 36.58
C SER A 208 10.30 -19.89 36.82
N VAL A 209 9.14 -20.47 37.15
CA VAL A 209 8.98 -21.93 37.29
C VAL A 209 9.23 -22.64 35.95
N GLN A 210 8.78 -22.04 34.84
CA GLN A 210 9.00 -22.59 33.50
C GLN A 210 10.48 -22.60 33.13
N ASP A 211 11.23 -21.54 33.42
CA ASP A 211 12.68 -21.49 33.18
C ASP A 211 13.44 -22.51 34.03
N ARG A 212 12.98 -22.80 35.27
CA ARG A 212 13.55 -23.83 36.14
C ARG A 212 13.37 -25.23 35.57
N ILE A 213 12.18 -25.52 35.06
CA ILE A 213 11.87 -26.80 34.42
C ILE A 213 12.70 -26.96 33.15
N ALA A 214 12.72 -25.96 32.28
CA ALA A 214 13.48 -25.96 31.04
C ALA A 214 14.99 -26.15 31.31
N ALA A 215 15.54 -25.48 32.33
CA ALA A 215 16.93 -25.61 32.71
C ALA A 215 17.28 -27.05 33.16
N LEU A 216 16.41 -27.71 33.95
CA LEU A 216 16.58 -29.10 34.37
C LEU A 216 16.45 -30.07 33.19
N GLN A 217 15.50 -29.89 32.33
CA GLN A 217 15.32 -30.69 31.12
C GLN A 217 16.45 -30.47 30.10
N GLY A 218 17.16 -29.33 30.20
CA GLY A 218 18.16 -28.92 29.22
C GLY A 218 17.56 -28.40 27.92
N THR A 219 16.26 -28.05 27.96
CA THR A 219 15.54 -27.44 26.82
C THR A 219 15.69 -25.94 26.86
N VAL A 220 15.54 -25.30 25.69
CA VAL A 220 15.49 -23.85 25.57
C VAL A 220 14.01 -23.46 25.42
N PRO A 221 13.49 -22.53 26.25
CA PRO A 221 12.13 -22.05 26.09
C PRO A 221 11.91 -21.43 24.68
N ASP A 222 10.72 -21.64 24.12
CA ASP A 222 10.37 -21.16 22.76
C ASP A 222 10.57 -19.64 22.59
N GLU A 223 10.20 -18.87 23.61
CA GLU A 223 10.41 -17.41 23.61
C GLU A 223 11.89 -17.03 23.46
N LYS A 224 12.78 -17.80 24.08
CA LYS A 224 14.22 -17.59 23.95
C LYS A 224 14.76 -18.06 22.60
N LEU A 225 14.24 -19.15 22.05
CA LEU A 225 14.56 -19.61 20.70
C LEU A 225 14.15 -18.55 19.68
N GLN A 226 12.96 -17.98 19.83
CA GLN A 226 12.47 -16.89 18.99
C GLN A 226 13.39 -15.68 19.05
N LYS A 227 13.77 -15.26 20.27
CA LYS A 227 14.72 -14.13 20.43
C LYS A 227 16.08 -14.41 19.80
N ASN A 228 16.62 -15.63 19.94
CA ASN A 228 17.88 -16.02 19.32
C ASN A 228 17.77 -15.99 17.79
N ALA A 229 16.66 -16.49 17.23
CA ALA A 229 16.40 -16.46 15.79
C ALA A 229 16.34 -15.02 15.25
N PHE A 230 15.61 -14.12 15.91
CA PHE A 230 15.59 -12.71 15.52
C PHE A 230 16.96 -12.04 15.62
N ASN A 231 17.79 -12.37 16.60
CA ASN A 231 19.15 -11.86 16.68
C ASN A 231 20.01 -12.34 15.51
N LEU A 232 19.89 -13.62 15.11
CA LEU A 232 20.59 -14.14 13.93
C LEU A 232 20.06 -13.51 12.64
N ALA A 233 18.72 -13.38 12.50
CA ALA A 233 18.13 -12.69 11.35
C ALA A 233 18.67 -11.27 11.22
N LYS A 234 18.70 -10.52 12.33
CA LYS A 234 19.22 -9.15 12.38
C LYS A 234 20.70 -9.10 11.97
N GLU A 235 21.52 -10.02 12.45
CA GLU A 235 22.93 -10.11 12.09
C GLU A 235 23.10 -10.33 10.58
N TRP A 236 22.40 -11.31 10.00
CA TRP A 236 22.50 -11.65 8.59
C TRP A 236 21.95 -10.57 7.67
N PHE A 237 20.85 -9.92 8.04
CA PHE A 237 20.32 -8.79 7.28
C PHE A 237 21.24 -7.58 7.30
N ASN A 238 21.91 -7.27 8.42
CA ASN A 238 22.93 -6.23 8.46
C ASN A 238 24.11 -6.56 7.53
N LYS A 239 24.63 -7.80 7.56
CA LYS A 239 25.69 -8.23 6.65
C LYS A 239 25.27 -8.06 5.18
N ALA A 240 24.03 -8.43 4.82
CA ALA A 240 23.52 -8.26 3.47
C ALA A 240 23.48 -6.78 3.06
N LEU A 241 23.01 -5.89 3.95
CA LEU A 241 22.98 -4.45 3.73
C LEU A 241 24.38 -3.86 3.57
N ASP A 242 25.31 -4.24 4.45
CA ASP A 242 26.70 -3.80 4.42
C ASP A 242 27.44 -4.28 3.14
N ASN A 243 26.98 -5.40 2.57
CA ASN A 243 27.44 -5.90 1.26
C ASN A 243 26.66 -5.35 0.07
N GLY A 244 25.86 -4.30 0.26
CA GLY A 244 25.22 -3.53 -0.80
C GLY A 244 23.87 -4.05 -1.26
N LEU A 245 23.21 -4.95 -0.52
CA LEU A 245 21.88 -5.44 -0.83
C LEU A 245 20.81 -4.69 -0.02
N ALA A 246 20.12 -3.77 -0.68
CA ALA A 246 19.03 -2.97 -0.10
C ALA A 246 17.64 -3.62 -0.21
N MET A 247 17.60 -4.81 -0.77
CA MET A 247 16.38 -5.57 -1.03
C MET A 247 15.75 -5.99 0.30
N PHE A 248 14.44 -5.73 0.49
CA PHE A 248 13.64 -6.16 1.66
C PHE A 248 14.16 -5.71 3.04
N GLN A 249 14.83 -4.58 3.10
CA GLN A 249 15.32 -4.03 4.38
C GLN A 249 14.20 -3.60 5.35
N GLY A 250 12.93 -3.62 4.89
CA GLY A 250 11.76 -3.44 5.76
C GLY A 250 11.75 -4.39 6.96
N ASN A 251 12.08 -5.67 6.75
CA ASN A 251 12.13 -6.65 7.85
C ASN A 251 13.18 -6.26 8.91
N LEU A 252 14.38 -5.86 8.49
CA LEU A 252 15.44 -5.42 9.40
C LEU A 252 15.06 -4.15 10.16
N ARG A 253 14.48 -3.17 9.45
CA ARG A 253 13.98 -1.93 10.05
C ARG A 253 12.89 -2.23 11.10
N ASN A 254 11.94 -3.10 10.79
CA ASN A 254 10.87 -3.47 11.71
C ASN A 254 11.40 -4.19 12.96
N ILE A 255 12.39 -5.08 12.83
CA ILE A 255 13.04 -5.68 14.02
C ILE A 255 13.58 -4.59 14.95
N TYR A 256 14.26 -3.57 14.43
CA TYR A 256 14.79 -2.47 15.25
C TYR A 256 13.68 -1.60 15.86
N ILE A 257 12.56 -1.40 15.15
CA ILE A 257 11.40 -0.69 15.69
C ILE A 257 10.77 -1.47 16.85
N ASP A 258 10.57 -2.78 16.68
CA ASP A 258 10.01 -3.66 17.73
C ASP A 258 10.91 -3.70 18.98
N GLU A 259 12.21 -3.55 18.79
CA GLU A 259 13.18 -3.42 19.89
C GLU A 259 13.28 -1.97 20.45
N ALA A 260 12.50 -1.02 19.95
CA ALA A 260 12.60 0.42 20.24
C ALA A 260 14.00 1.02 19.94
N ASP A 261 14.77 0.40 19.07
CA ASP A 261 16.07 0.90 18.59
C ASP A 261 15.89 1.77 17.32
N PHE A 262 15.28 2.92 17.51
CA PHE A 262 15.00 3.86 16.42
C PHE A 262 16.28 4.40 15.75
N GLY A 263 17.40 4.39 16.47
CA GLY A 263 18.71 4.80 15.90
C GLY A 263 19.16 3.87 14.78
N ASN A 264 19.13 2.57 15.01
CA ASN A 264 19.48 1.58 14.00
C ASN A 264 18.39 1.45 12.91
N ALA A 265 17.09 1.61 13.26
CA ALA A 265 16.02 1.64 12.28
C ALA A 265 16.23 2.74 11.23
N ARG A 266 16.59 3.96 11.67
CA ARG A 266 16.95 5.11 10.81
C ARG A 266 18.21 4.84 9.97
N ARG A 267 19.26 4.27 10.59
CA ARG A 267 20.49 3.90 9.87
C ARG A 267 20.18 2.94 8.72
N VAL A 268 19.41 1.90 8.99
CA VAL A 268 19.01 0.90 7.97
C VAL A 268 18.24 1.56 6.84
N ALA A 269 17.22 2.37 7.17
CA ALA A 269 16.43 3.07 6.16
C ALA A 269 17.31 3.95 5.28
N LYS A 270 18.18 4.78 5.88
CA LYS A 270 19.06 5.68 5.17
C LYS A 270 20.06 4.94 4.27
N THR A 271 20.74 3.90 4.79
CA THR A 271 21.69 3.12 3.99
C THR A 271 21.00 2.45 2.80
N ALA A 272 19.82 1.86 3.01
CA ALA A 272 19.08 1.24 1.93
C ALA A 272 18.53 2.26 0.91
N ALA A 273 18.13 3.46 1.35
CA ALA A 273 17.73 4.56 0.48
C ALA A 273 18.89 5.04 -0.39
N GLU A 274 20.09 5.15 0.19
CA GLU A 274 21.32 5.50 -0.54
C GLU A 274 21.68 4.44 -1.61
N LEU A 275 21.35 3.18 -1.36
CA LEU A 275 21.48 2.08 -2.32
C LEU A 275 20.34 2.03 -3.35
N GLY A 276 19.39 2.95 -3.30
CA GLY A 276 18.33 3.11 -4.31
C GLY A 276 16.97 2.52 -3.96
N ASN A 277 16.76 1.95 -2.77
CA ASN A 277 15.48 1.35 -2.38
C ASN A 277 14.38 2.43 -2.23
N PRO A 278 13.29 2.40 -3.05
CA PRO A 278 12.27 3.45 -3.05
C PRO A 278 11.49 3.55 -1.73
N ALA A 279 11.10 2.42 -1.14
CA ALA A 279 10.40 2.40 0.15
C ALA A 279 11.26 2.97 1.28
N MET A 280 12.57 2.73 1.26
CA MET A 280 13.48 3.29 2.26
C MET A 280 13.76 4.77 2.03
N MET A 281 13.62 5.28 0.79
CA MET A 281 13.64 6.72 0.50
C MET A 281 12.46 7.42 1.18
N LEU A 282 11.25 6.83 1.13
CA LEU A 282 10.09 7.33 1.87
C LEU A 282 10.40 7.45 3.37
N TYR A 283 10.80 6.35 4.02
CA TYR A 283 11.05 6.35 5.47
C TYR A 283 12.18 7.30 5.87
N THR A 284 13.19 7.48 5.02
CA THR A 284 14.27 8.45 5.26
C THR A 284 13.75 9.89 5.11
N GLY A 285 12.86 10.13 4.14
CA GLY A 285 12.19 11.40 3.96
C GLY A 285 11.31 11.76 5.16
N LEU A 286 10.50 10.83 5.64
CA LEU A 286 9.66 11.01 6.83
C LEU A 286 10.50 11.31 8.08
N ASP A 287 11.60 10.57 8.31
CA ASP A 287 12.51 10.86 9.43
C ASP A 287 13.14 12.27 9.32
N CYS A 288 13.52 12.69 8.11
CA CYS A 288 14.00 14.06 7.89
C CYS A 288 12.91 15.09 8.18
N HIS A 289 11.66 14.85 7.75
CA HIS A 289 10.52 15.72 8.00
C HIS A 289 10.25 15.88 9.50
N GLU A 290 10.12 14.78 10.24
CA GLU A 290 9.90 14.78 11.71
C GLU A 290 11.00 15.52 12.47
N ASN A 291 12.22 15.53 11.95
CA ASN A 291 13.36 16.24 12.53
C ASN A 291 13.51 17.70 12.01
N GLY A 292 12.54 18.23 11.27
CA GLY A 292 12.52 19.59 10.73
C GLY A 292 13.53 19.82 9.58
N LYS A 293 14.07 18.75 8.96
CA LYS A 293 15.02 18.82 7.84
C LYS A 293 14.26 18.75 6.51
N PHE A 294 13.44 19.77 6.26
CA PHE A 294 12.49 19.76 5.15
C PHE A 294 13.14 19.68 3.76
N GLU A 295 14.29 20.30 3.54
CA GLU A 295 15.04 20.20 2.27
C GLU A 295 15.52 18.76 1.98
N ASP A 296 16.06 18.10 3.02
CA ASP A 296 16.48 16.71 2.91
C ASP A 296 15.26 15.80 2.64
N ALA A 297 14.16 16.02 3.37
CA ALA A 297 12.91 15.28 3.18
C ALA A 297 12.39 15.43 1.74
N PHE A 298 12.28 16.67 1.24
CA PHE A 298 11.89 16.95 -0.14
C PHE A 298 12.79 16.25 -1.17
N THR A 299 14.09 16.22 -0.89
CA THR A 299 15.05 15.52 -1.77
C THR A 299 14.77 14.03 -1.82
N TRP A 300 14.50 13.39 -0.66
CA TRP A 300 14.20 11.97 -0.60
C TRP A 300 12.85 11.63 -1.22
N PHE A 301 11.81 12.41 -0.95
CA PHE A 301 10.50 12.24 -1.59
C PHE A 301 10.58 12.42 -3.10
N THR A 302 11.38 13.40 -3.58
CA THR A 302 11.61 13.58 -5.02
C THR A 302 12.25 12.35 -5.66
N LYS A 303 13.25 11.75 -5.01
CA LYS A 303 13.90 10.52 -5.49
C LYS A 303 12.94 9.34 -5.50
N GLY A 304 12.20 9.12 -4.41
CA GLY A 304 11.20 8.06 -4.30
C GLY A 304 10.09 8.21 -5.34
N ALA A 305 9.55 9.41 -5.49
CA ALA A 305 8.53 9.74 -6.49
C ALA A 305 9.00 9.54 -7.94
N ALA A 306 10.28 9.81 -8.22
CA ALA A 306 10.88 9.57 -9.54
C ALA A 306 10.94 8.08 -9.88
N LEU A 307 11.09 7.21 -8.89
CA LEU A 307 11.04 5.75 -9.03
C LEU A 307 9.61 5.20 -9.02
N GLY A 308 8.61 6.04 -8.76
CA GLY A 308 7.18 5.68 -8.78
C GLY A 308 6.61 5.26 -7.44
N GLN A 309 7.36 5.42 -6.34
CA GLN A 309 6.92 5.06 -5.01
C GLN A 309 5.74 5.96 -4.57
N SER A 310 4.62 5.31 -4.24
CA SER A 310 3.29 5.92 -4.16
C SER A 310 3.19 6.98 -3.07
N GLU A 311 3.59 6.64 -1.86
CA GLU A 311 3.55 7.56 -0.71
C GLU A 311 4.55 8.71 -0.90
N SER A 312 5.73 8.47 -1.50
CA SER A 312 6.66 9.56 -1.82
C SER A 312 6.07 10.53 -2.84
N ILE A 313 5.21 10.07 -3.76
CA ILE A 313 4.49 10.95 -4.69
C ILE A 313 3.49 11.80 -3.92
N ALA A 314 2.76 11.21 -2.95
CA ALA A 314 1.80 11.91 -2.11
C ALA A 314 2.48 12.94 -1.20
N GLU A 315 3.53 12.54 -0.49
CA GLU A 315 4.33 13.44 0.37
C GLU A 315 4.93 14.60 -0.43
N LEU A 316 5.42 14.33 -1.64
CA LEU A 316 5.93 15.38 -2.52
C LEU A 316 4.83 16.36 -2.94
N ALA A 317 3.59 15.89 -3.12
CA ALA A 317 2.44 16.76 -3.38
C ALA A 317 2.14 17.66 -2.17
N ASP A 318 2.15 17.11 -0.95
CA ASP A 318 1.96 17.86 0.29
C ASP A 318 3.02 18.96 0.44
N TYR A 319 4.26 18.67 0.05
CA TYR A 319 5.33 19.65 0.05
C TYR A 319 5.12 20.79 -0.95
N TYR A 320 4.70 20.50 -2.19
CA TYR A 320 4.38 21.54 -3.17
C TYR A 320 3.13 22.33 -2.81
N TYR A 321 2.19 21.73 -2.09
CA TYR A 321 0.99 22.39 -1.59
C TYR A 321 1.22 23.17 -0.30
N HIS A 322 2.40 23.02 0.32
CA HIS A 322 2.74 23.56 1.65
C HIS A 322 1.74 23.15 2.74
N PHE A 323 1.29 21.89 2.67
CA PHE A 323 0.26 21.35 3.54
C PHE A 323 0.68 21.35 5.01
N TYR A 324 1.97 21.11 5.29
CA TYR A 324 2.49 21.05 6.66
C TYR A 324 2.86 22.42 7.22
N ASP A 325 4.13 22.70 7.39
CA ASP A 325 4.60 23.99 7.89
C ASP A 325 4.94 24.95 6.75
N ALA A 326 3.91 25.65 6.25
CA ALA A 326 4.06 26.60 5.15
C ALA A 326 5.18 27.62 5.37
N LYS A 327 5.37 28.08 6.62
CA LYS A 327 6.39 29.07 6.96
C LYS A 327 7.81 28.50 6.85
N ALA A 328 8.03 27.25 7.28
CA ALA A 328 9.33 26.61 7.18
C ALA A 328 9.65 26.20 5.72
N LEU A 329 8.64 25.78 4.94
CA LEU A 329 8.83 25.33 3.56
C LEU A 329 9.08 26.46 2.57
N ARG A 330 8.50 27.65 2.81
CA ARG A 330 8.52 28.79 1.87
C ARG A 330 9.89 29.26 1.41
N SER A 331 10.88 29.23 2.27
CA SER A 331 12.23 29.70 1.94
C SER A 331 12.98 28.77 1.01
N THR A 332 12.54 27.53 0.89
CA THR A 332 13.33 26.45 0.30
C THR A 332 12.61 25.67 -0.79
N ILE A 333 11.27 25.57 -0.70
CA ILE A 333 10.45 24.79 -1.63
C ILE A 333 9.40 25.71 -2.24
N PRO A 334 9.33 25.81 -3.58
CA PRO A 334 8.35 26.66 -4.25
C PRO A 334 6.94 26.14 -3.99
N TYR A 335 6.01 27.03 -3.65
CA TYR A 335 4.60 26.71 -3.64
C TYR A 335 4.10 26.54 -5.08
N ASP A 336 3.59 25.35 -5.39
CA ASP A 336 3.07 25.00 -6.73
C ASP A 336 1.84 24.09 -6.60
N PRO A 337 0.66 24.66 -6.36
CA PRO A 337 -0.56 23.86 -6.14
C PRO A 337 -0.98 23.07 -7.38
N VAL A 338 -0.70 23.56 -8.58
CA VAL A 338 -1.03 22.84 -9.82
C VAL A 338 -0.21 21.57 -9.93
N LYS A 339 1.07 21.65 -9.62
CA LYS A 339 1.96 20.50 -9.59
C LYS A 339 1.57 19.53 -8.47
N ALA A 340 1.22 20.04 -7.28
CA ALA A 340 0.73 19.23 -6.17
C ALA A 340 -0.50 18.41 -6.58
N ILE A 341 -1.51 19.04 -7.18
CA ILE A 341 -2.72 18.35 -7.63
C ILE A 341 -2.42 17.31 -8.72
N GLY A 342 -1.49 17.60 -9.63
CA GLY A 342 -1.01 16.63 -10.61
C GLY A 342 -0.34 15.42 -9.97
N LEU A 343 0.41 15.60 -8.87
CA LEU A 343 1.03 14.53 -8.10
C LEU A 343 -0.01 13.74 -7.30
N TYR A 344 -0.96 14.38 -6.62
CA TYR A 344 -2.07 13.71 -5.94
C TYR A 344 -2.84 12.81 -6.90
N ARG A 345 -3.21 13.32 -8.08
CA ARG A 345 -3.87 12.52 -9.12
C ARG A 345 -3.02 11.32 -9.54
N ARG A 346 -1.71 11.50 -9.69
CA ARG A 346 -0.80 10.40 -10.01
C ARG A 346 -0.72 9.38 -8.88
N ALA A 347 -0.65 9.82 -7.62
CA ALA A 347 -0.65 8.94 -6.45
C ALA A 347 -1.95 8.16 -6.35
N ALA A 348 -3.10 8.80 -6.56
CA ALA A 348 -4.42 8.18 -6.49
C ALA A 348 -4.59 6.96 -7.41
N THR A 349 -3.87 6.89 -8.53
CA THR A 349 -3.89 5.74 -9.45
C THR A 349 -3.11 4.53 -8.93
N LYS A 350 -2.43 4.65 -7.79
CA LYS A 350 -1.63 3.60 -7.19
C LYS A 350 -2.39 2.87 -6.07
N GLU A 351 -1.92 1.67 -5.74
CA GLU A 351 -2.47 0.92 -4.62
C GLU A 351 -1.63 1.17 -3.37
N PHE A 352 -2.12 2.02 -2.48
CA PHE A 352 -1.51 2.29 -1.17
C PHE A 352 -2.59 2.81 -0.20
N SER A 353 -2.29 2.87 1.10
CA SER A 353 -3.26 3.17 2.16
C SER A 353 -3.99 4.51 1.98
N ASP A 354 -3.29 5.53 1.48
CA ASP A 354 -3.83 6.88 1.34
C ASP A 354 -4.23 7.27 -0.09
N ALA A 355 -4.38 6.27 -0.99
CA ALA A 355 -4.79 6.53 -2.37
C ALA A 355 -6.16 7.21 -2.46
N GLY A 356 -7.10 6.86 -1.57
CA GLY A 356 -8.40 7.53 -1.48
C GLY A 356 -8.28 8.98 -1.04
N TYR A 357 -7.41 9.29 -0.09
CA TYR A 357 -7.12 10.65 0.34
C TYR A 357 -6.53 11.49 -0.81
N THR A 358 -5.52 10.98 -1.51
CA THR A 358 -4.91 11.69 -2.65
C THR A 358 -5.88 11.91 -3.80
N ALA A 359 -6.82 10.99 -4.02
CA ALA A 359 -7.90 11.17 -5.00
C ALA A 359 -8.82 12.33 -4.63
N LEU A 360 -9.20 12.45 -3.36
CA LEU A 360 -10.01 13.58 -2.88
C LEU A 360 -9.26 14.91 -2.94
N GLN A 361 -7.97 14.93 -2.60
CA GLN A 361 -7.16 16.15 -2.73
C GLN A 361 -7.07 16.61 -4.19
N ALA A 362 -6.95 15.68 -5.12
CA ALA A 362 -6.98 16.00 -6.54
C ALA A 362 -8.37 16.53 -6.98
N ALA A 363 -9.46 15.84 -6.61
CA ALA A 363 -10.84 16.27 -6.91
C ALA A 363 -11.13 17.66 -6.35
N PHE A 364 -10.71 17.92 -5.11
CA PHE A 364 -10.78 19.22 -4.47
C PHE A 364 -10.12 20.32 -5.30
N GLY A 365 -8.89 20.08 -5.74
CA GLY A 365 -8.16 21.07 -6.54
C GLY A 365 -8.85 21.43 -7.86
N TYR A 366 -9.55 20.48 -8.48
CA TYR A 366 -10.31 20.73 -9.71
C TYR A 366 -11.65 21.41 -9.44
N ILE A 367 -12.41 21.00 -8.42
CA ILE A 367 -13.75 21.57 -8.15
C ILE A 367 -13.68 23.02 -7.68
N PHE A 368 -12.63 23.39 -6.97
CA PHE A 368 -12.40 24.76 -6.47
C PHE A 368 -11.45 25.58 -7.34
N HIS A 369 -11.16 25.13 -8.56
CA HIS A 369 -10.31 25.84 -9.54
C HIS A 369 -8.95 26.31 -9.00
N ILE A 370 -8.37 25.58 -8.06
CA ILE A 370 -7.12 25.98 -7.42
C ILE A 370 -6.03 26.20 -8.48
N GLY A 371 -5.41 27.39 -8.47
CA GLY A 371 -4.40 27.75 -9.45
C GLY A 371 -4.92 27.82 -10.89
N HIS A 372 -6.21 28.15 -11.08
CA HIS A 372 -6.90 28.20 -12.38
C HIS A 372 -6.97 26.88 -13.14
N LEU A 373 -6.96 25.75 -12.43
CA LEU A 373 -7.20 24.45 -13.05
C LEU A 373 -8.54 24.43 -13.78
N PRO A 374 -8.61 23.85 -15.00
CA PRO A 374 -9.87 23.79 -15.73
C PRO A 374 -10.86 22.88 -15.01
N LEU A 375 -12.13 23.32 -14.96
CA LEU A 375 -13.21 22.51 -14.42
C LEU A 375 -13.50 21.33 -15.35
N ASP A 376 -13.28 20.12 -14.85
CA ASP A 376 -13.54 18.87 -15.56
C ASP A 376 -14.35 17.93 -14.66
N TRP A 377 -15.68 17.95 -14.82
CA TRP A 377 -16.58 17.15 -14.00
C TRP A 377 -16.45 15.65 -14.22
N GLY A 378 -16.04 15.20 -15.41
CA GLY A 378 -15.75 13.79 -15.66
C GLY A 378 -14.57 13.31 -14.81
N LEU A 379 -13.47 14.08 -14.84
CA LEU A 379 -12.30 13.79 -14.02
C LEU A 379 -12.59 13.86 -12.52
N ILE A 380 -13.38 14.85 -12.07
CA ILE A 380 -13.80 14.97 -10.66
C ILE A 380 -14.61 13.76 -10.24
N ALA A 381 -15.52 13.28 -11.09
CA ALA A 381 -16.31 12.09 -10.83
C ALA A 381 -15.43 10.82 -10.70
N ASP A 382 -14.47 10.64 -11.62
CA ASP A 382 -13.53 9.51 -11.57
C ASP A 382 -12.67 9.53 -10.30
N LEU A 383 -12.15 10.69 -9.90
CA LEU A 383 -11.35 10.85 -8.68
C LEU A 383 -12.19 10.60 -7.43
N THR A 384 -13.43 11.11 -7.41
CA THR A 384 -14.37 10.89 -6.30
C THR A 384 -14.75 9.42 -6.18
N HIS A 385 -14.98 8.74 -7.31
CA HIS A 385 -15.23 7.30 -7.35
C HIS A 385 -14.02 6.50 -6.81
N MET A 386 -12.80 6.83 -7.24
CA MET A 386 -11.58 6.20 -6.70
C MET A 386 -11.48 6.38 -5.18
N ALA A 387 -11.77 7.58 -4.67
CA ALA A 387 -11.75 7.83 -3.24
C ALA A 387 -12.77 6.99 -2.48
N ALA A 388 -13.99 6.92 -3.02
CA ALA A 388 -15.08 6.17 -2.41
C ALA A 388 -14.78 4.66 -2.33
N THR A 389 -14.11 4.11 -3.34
CA THR A 389 -13.73 2.69 -3.40
C THR A 389 -12.45 2.34 -2.61
N LYS A 390 -11.73 3.35 -2.08
CA LYS A 390 -10.46 3.21 -1.37
C LYS A 390 -10.52 3.80 0.05
N ASP A 391 -11.45 3.33 0.89
CA ASP A 391 -11.62 3.69 2.31
C ASP A 391 -12.03 5.14 2.62
N ARG A 392 -12.37 5.95 1.62
CA ARG A 392 -12.75 7.36 1.84
C ARG A 392 -14.19 7.67 1.45
N PHE A 393 -15.07 6.68 1.53
CA PHE A 393 -16.47 6.81 1.09
C PHE A 393 -17.18 7.99 1.76
N MET A 394 -17.13 8.10 3.08
CA MET A 394 -17.79 9.19 3.80
C MET A 394 -17.28 10.57 3.38
N PHE A 395 -15.99 10.69 3.13
CA PHE A 395 -15.39 11.95 2.66
C PHE A 395 -15.69 12.24 1.18
N ALA A 396 -16.05 11.23 0.40
CA ALA A 396 -16.48 11.38 -0.99
C ALA A 396 -17.95 11.79 -1.13
N LEU A 397 -18.80 11.49 -0.13
CA LEU A 397 -20.24 11.78 -0.17
C LEU A 397 -20.60 13.24 -0.47
N PRO A 398 -19.91 14.28 0.07
CA PRO A 398 -20.18 15.68 -0.29
C PRO A 398 -20.06 15.95 -1.78
N TYR A 399 -19.01 15.41 -2.40
CA TYR A 399 -18.74 15.55 -3.84
C TYR A 399 -19.80 14.82 -4.66
N ILE A 400 -20.09 13.57 -4.28
CA ILE A 400 -21.14 12.75 -4.91
C ILE A 400 -22.49 13.46 -4.78
N GLY A 401 -22.85 13.92 -3.59
CA GLY A 401 -24.10 14.62 -3.32
C GLY A 401 -24.25 15.87 -4.18
N TYR A 402 -23.22 16.72 -4.24
CA TYR A 402 -23.19 17.90 -5.09
C TYR A 402 -23.36 17.53 -6.57
N MET A 403 -22.55 16.62 -7.08
CA MET A 403 -22.59 16.20 -8.49
C MET A 403 -23.95 15.59 -8.86
N ARG A 404 -24.56 14.77 -8.00
CA ARG A 404 -25.86 14.12 -8.24
C ARG A 404 -27.03 15.11 -8.21
N ILE A 405 -27.01 16.13 -7.38
CA ILE A 405 -28.04 17.17 -7.36
C ILE A 405 -28.01 17.98 -8.65
N HIS A 406 -26.82 18.31 -9.14
CA HIS A 406 -26.66 19.16 -10.32
C HIS A 406 -26.58 18.40 -11.64
N GLY A 407 -26.26 17.09 -11.62
CA GLY A 407 -26.03 16.27 -12.82
C GLY A 407 -24.69 16.59 -13.50
N LEU A 408 -23.63 16.79 -12.71
CA LEU A 408 -22.30 17.19 -13.15
C LEU A 408 -21.36 15.99 -13.19
N GLY A 409 -20.94 15.58 -14.37
CA GLY A 409 -20.05 14.43 -14.57
C GLY A 409 -20.70 13.05 -14.30
N VAL A 410 -21.88 13.04 -13.72
CA VAL A 410 -22.68 11.86 -13.38
C VAL A 410 -24.15 12.07 -13.72
N THR A 411 -24.91 10.99 -13.82
CA THR A 411 -26.36 11.08 -13.99
C THR A 411 -27.00 11.82 -12.82
N LYS A 412 -27.90 12.77 -13.12
CA LYS A 412 -28.62 13.53 -12.10
C LYS A 412 -29.54 12.62 -11.27
N ASN A 413 -29.33 12.58 -9.96
CA ASN A 413 -30.18 11.89 -9.01
C ASN A 413 -30.30 12.75 -7.74
N ILE A 414 -31.33 13.60 -7.72
CA ILE A 414 -31.56 14.58 -6.66
C ILE A 414 -31.78 13.89 -5.32
N ARG A 415 -32.57 12.81 -5.31
CA ARG A 415 -32.90 12.07 -4.09
C ARG A 415 -31.66 11.52 -3.42
N PHE A 416 -30.85 10.77 -4.18
CA PHE A 416 -29.59 10.21 -3.69
C PHE A 416 -28.61 11.32 -3.26
N GLY A 417 -28.52 12.40 -4.04
CA GLY A 417 -27.66 13.54 -3.69
C GLY A 417 -28.04 14.17 -2.35
N VAL A 418 -29.34 14.43 -2.13
CA VAL A 418 -29.84 14.99 -0.84
C VAL A 418 -29.58 14.04 0.32
N GLN A 419 -29.88 12.74 0.15
CA GLN A 419 -29.64 11.74 1.19
C GLN A 419 -28.15 11.65 1.56
N SER A 420 -27.27 11.67 0.58
CA SER A 420 -25.81 11.65 0.79
C SER A 420 -25.35 12.83 1.63
N LEU A 421 -25.84 14.05 1.33
CA LEU A 421 -25.46 15.26 2.06
C LEU A 421 -26.03 15.27 3.50
N LEU A 422 -27.28 14.82 3.69
CA LEU A 422 -27.86 14.71 5.03
C LEU A 422 -27.12 13.67 5.88
N ARG A 423 -26.68 12.56 5.27
CA ARG A 423 -25.84 11.57 5.94
C ARG A 423 -24.52 12.17 6.42
N VAL A 424 -23.88 13.02 5.61
CA VAL A 424 -22.66 13.72 6.00
C VAL A 424 -22.91 14.58 7.24
N LEU A 425 -24.02 15.33 7.30
CA LEU A 425 -24.35 16.13 8.47
C LEU A 425 -24.52 15.29 9.75
N ASP A 426 -25.21 14.14 9.63
CA ASP A 426 -25.38 13.22 10.77
C ASP A 426 -24.01 12.72 11.30
N GLU A 427 -23.10 12.36 10.41
CA GLU A 427 -21.77 11.88 10.79
C GLU A 427 -20.87 13.02 11.30
N GLU A 428 -20.99 14.22 10.76
CA GLU A 428 -20.27 15.39 11.31
C GLU A 428 -20.60 15.62 12.78
N GLN A 429 -21.84 15.44 13.19
CA GLN A 429 -22.23 15.58 14.59
C GLN A 429 -21.62 14.50 15.49
N ARG A 430 -21.31 13.33 14.92
CA ARG A 430 -20.80 12.18 15.69
C ARG A 430 -19.27 12.09 15.72
N ALA A 431 -18.61 12.43 14.62
CA ALA A 431 -17.20 12.10 14.41
C ALA A 431 -16.23 13.28 14.60
N PHE A 432 -16.70 14.53 14.48
CA PHE A 432 -15.81 15.70 14.42
C PHE A 432 -15.64 16.48 15.73
N GLU A 433 -16.20 16.02 16.83
CA GLU A 433 -16.00 16.66 18.14
C GLU A 433 -14.59 16.40 18.71
N GLU A 434 -13.82 15.47 18.18
CA GLU A 434 -12.58 14.98 18.81
C GLU A 434 -11.28 15.22 18.03
N GLU A 435 -11.28 15.66 16.76
CA GLU A 435 -10.03 15.75 15.99
C GLU A 435 -9.68 17.15 15.46
N ASP A 436 -8.38 17.44 15.45
CA ASP A 436 -7.76 18.67 14.99
C ASP A 436 -8.25 19.13 13.61
N ARG A 437 -8.49 20.44 13.46
CA ARG A 437 -8.97 21.10 12.25
C ARG A 437 -8.02 20.89 11.08
N VAL A 438 -8.29 19.91 10.25
CA VAL A 438 -7.62 19.76 8.96
C VAL A 438 -8.32 20.67 7.95
N LEU A 439 -7.56 21.47 7.21
CA LEU A 439 -8.06 22.41 6.18
C LEU A 439 -9.07 21.79 5.21
N PHE A 440 -8.87 20.52 4.89
CA PHE A 440 -9.73 19.70 4.05
C PHE A 440 -11.19 19.60 4.57
N TYR A 441 -11.40 19.54 5.88
CA TYR A 441 -12.75 19.43 6.46
C TYR A 441 -13.58 20.69 6.27
N ASP A 442 -13.01 21.88 6.37
CA ASP A 442 -13.75 23.14 6.16
C ASP A 442 -14.32 23.21 4.74
N ILE A 443 -13.55 22.80 3.75
CA ILE A 443 -14.02 22.79 2.34
C ILE A 443 -15.07 21.70 2.10
N THR A 444 -14.91 20.51 2.65
CA THR A 444 -15.93 19.47 2.57
C THR A 444 -17.25 19.93 3.23
N ARG A 445 -17.15 20.63 4.35
CA ARG A 445 -18.29 21.26 5.02
C ARG A 445 -18.93 22.35 4.18
N ALA A 446 -18.13 23.20 3.54
CA ALA A 446 -18.62 24.22 2.62
C ALA A 446 -19.40 23.61 1.46
N LEU A 447 -18.82 22.60 0.80
CA LEU A 447 -19.46 21.90 -0.32
C LEU A 447 -20.80 21.25 0.09
N THR A 448 -20.84 20.60 1.25
CA THR A 448 -22.08 20.01 1.79
C THR A 448 -23.16 21.07 1.98
N ARG A 449 -22.81 22.23 2.56
CA ARG A 449 -23.77 23.30 2.89
C ARG A 449 -24.26 24.03 1.64
N VAL A 450 -23.38 24.35 0.68
CA VAL A 450 -23.83 25.00 -0.56
C VAL A 450 -24.80 24.11 -1.35
N ALA A 451 -24.52 22.80 -1.39
CA ALA A 451 -25.41 21.85 -2.06
C ALA A 451 -26.76 21.67 -1.33
N LEU A 452 -26.76 21.65 0.01
CA LEU A 452 -28.00 21.62 0.79
C LEU A 452 -28.76 22.95 0.68
N GLY A 453 -28.07 24.09 0.71
CA GLY A 453 -28.68 25.40 0.44
C GLY A 453 -29.45 25.39 -0.86
N TYR A 454 -28.81 24.91 -1.94
CA TYR A 454 -29.47 24.73 -3.23
C TYR A 454 -30.68 23.75 -3.18
N ALA A 455 -30.53 22.64 -2.46
CA ALA A 455 -31.62 21.67 -2.32
C ALA A 455 -32.86 22.24 -1.59
N TYR A 456 -32.66 23.06 -0.54
CA TYR A 456 -33.73 23.76 0.15
C TYR A 456 -34.34 24.87 -0.72
N GLU A 457 -33.50 25.67 -1.42
CA GLU A 457 -33.92 26.71 -2.36
C GLU A 457 -34.86 26.15 -3.43
N LYS A 458 -34.54 24.97 -3.98
CA LYS A 458 -35.35 24.30 -5.02
C LYS A 458 -36.48 23.42 -4.45
N GLY A 459 -36.60 23.33 -3.15
CA GLY A 459 -37.64 22.53 -2.50
C GLY A 459 -37.40 21.02 -2.56
N TYR A 460 -36.22 20.58 -2.88
CA TYR A 460 -35.89 19.15 -3.02
C TYR A 460 -35.97 18.38 -1.68
N VAL A 461 -35.80 19.07 -0.56
CA VAL A 461 -35.86 18.48 0.79
C VAL A 461 -37.31 18.49 1.34
N THR A 462 -37.99 19.61 1.23
CA THR A 462 -39.30 19.87 1.89
C THR A 462 -40.51 19.74 0.97
N GLY A 463 -40.27 19.54 -0.35
CA GLY A 463 -41.32 19.55 -1.37
C GLY A 463 -41.72 20.94 -1.84
N LYS A 464 -41.27 21.98 -1.19
CA LYS A 464 -41.44 23.41 -1.57
C LYS A 464 -40.16 24.20 -1.16
N PRO A 465 -39.85 25.32 -1.83
CA PRO A 465 -38.78 26.17 -1.43
C PRO A 465 -38.84 26.59 0.05
N ASP A 466 -37.71 26.49 0.72
CA ASP A 466 -37.51 26.97 2.08
C ASP A 466 -36.27 27.89 2.07
N LEU A 467 -36.55 29.18 1.86
CA LEU A 467 -35.48 30.16 1.65
C LEU A 467 -34.74 30.49 2.96
N ASP A 468 -35.40 30.39 4.11
CA ASP A 468 -34.75 30.62 5.40
C ASP A 468 -33.68 29.56 5.67
N GLN A 469 -33.98 28.28 5.39
CA GLN A 469 -32.98 27.21 5.48
C GLN A 469 -31.90 27.30 4.38
N ALA A 470 -32.30 27.65 3.16
CA ALA A 470 -31.37 27.80 2.06
C ALA A 470 -30.29 28.86 2.36
N VAL A 471 -30.72 30.05 2.79
CA VAL A 471 -29.80 31.15 3.14
C VAL A 471 -28.92 30.77 4.32
N SER A 472 -29.50 30.15 5.36
CA SER A 472 -28.70 29.67 6.50
C SER A 472 -27.58 28.70 6.09
N TYR A 473 -27.83 27.78 5.17
CA TYR A 473 -26.79 26.88 4.64
C TYR A 473 -25.78 27.60 3.77
N TYR A 474 -26.19 28.58 2.94
CA TYR A 474 -25.27 29.39 2.16
C TYR A 474 -24.34 30.22 3.05
N GLU A 475 -24.88 30.85 4.10
CA GLU A 475 -24.08 31.58 5.08
C GLU A 475 -23.04 30.69 5.77
N GLN A 476 -23.47 29.47 6.20
CA GLN A 476 -22.53 28.51 6.78
C GLN A 476 -21.43 28.09 5.78
N SER A 477 -21.80 27.83 4.52
CA SER A 477 -20.83 27.49 3.47
C SER A 477 -19.81 28.60 3.28
N HIS A 478 -20.29 29.84 3.12
CA HIS A 478 -19.44 31.03 2.99
C HIS A 478 -18.49 31.18 4.19
N GLN A 479 -18.99 30.99 5.43
CA GLN A 479 -18.14 31.04 6.62
C GLN A 479 -17.04 29.98 6.62
N TYR A 480 -17.31 28.76 6.16
CA TYR A 480 -16.28 27.73 6.03
C TYR A 480 -15.22 28.09 4.97
N ILE A 481 -15.61 28.68 3.83
CA ILE A 481 -14.65 29.19 2.83
C ILE A 481 -13.80 30.31 3.43
N LEU A 482 -14.40 31.26 4.16
CA LEU A 482 -13.66 32.33 4.84
C LEU A 482 -12.71 31.78 5.90
N SER A 483 -13.14 30.79 6.70
CA SER A 483 -12.30 30.11 7.68
C SER A 483 -11.11 29.44 7.00
N HIS A 484 -11.35 28.72 5.92
CA HIS A 484 -10.30 28.09 5.13
C HIS A 484 -9.30 29.14 4.61
N LYS A 485 -9.78 30.20 3.95
CA LYS A 485 -8.93 31.29 3.47
C LYS A 485 -8.16 31.99 4.59
N ALA A 486 -8.75 32.14 5.78
CA ALA A 486 -8.08 32.74 6.94
C ALA A 486 -6.95 31.89 7.50
N ASN A 487 -7.10 30.55 7.43
CA ASN A 487 -6.10 29.59 7.87
C ASN A 487 -4.99 29.38 6.83
N LEU A 488 -5.21 29.78 5.58
CA LEU A 488 -4.15 29.82 4.58
C LEU A 488 -3.15 30.92 4.95
N ASP A 489 -1.92 30.65 4.61
CA ASP A 489 -0.88 31.64 4.73
C ASP A 489 -1.20 32.92 3.93
N PRO A 490 -0.80 34.12 4.42
CA PRO A 490 -1.05 35.40 3.74
C PRO A 490 -0.68 35.44 2.26
N GLU A 491 0.38 34.71 1.87
CA GLU A 491 0.80 34.62 0.46
C GLU A 491 -0.08 33.67 -0.38
N LEU A 492 -0.86 32.81 0.28
CA LEU A 492 -1.78 31.87 -0.38
C LEU A 492 -3.23 32.39 -0.42
N LYS A 493 -3.52 33.50 0.25
CA LYS A 493 -4.87 34.10 0.30
C LYS A 493 -5.36 34.61 -1.05
N ASP A 494 -4.45 34.88 -1.98
CA ASP A 494 -4.76 35.33 -3.33
C ASP A 494 -5.06 34.18 -4.31
N ILE A 495 -5.00 32.91 -3.83
CA ILE A 495 -5.42 31.79 -4.67
C ILE A 495 -6.94 31.85 -4.81
N PRO A 496 -7.44 31.90 -6.06
CA PRO A 496 -8.88 31.90 -6.26
C PRO A 496 -9.46 30.56 -5.78
N ILE A 497 -10.36 30.65 -4.84
CA ILE A 497 -11.24 29.56 -4.41
C ILE A 497 -12.65 30.07 -4.68
N ASP A 498 -13.38 29.41 -5.56
CA ASP A 498 -14.73 29.78 -5.91
C ASP A 498 -15.64 29.64 -4.69
N ASP A 499 -16.44 30.65 -4.45
CA ASP A 499 -17.41 30.71 -3.36
C ASP A 499 -18.82 30.85 -3.94
N GLU A 500 -19.38 29.73 -4.40
CA GLU A 500 -20.74 29.68 -4.95
C GLU A 500 -21.78 30.19 -3.94
N ALA A 501 -21.54 30.00 -2.64
CA ALA A 501 -22.47 30.45 -1.62
C ALA A 501 -22.52 31.98 -1.54
N GLU A 502 -21.39 32.67 -1.65
CA GLU A 502 -21.34 34.13 -1.70
C GLU A 502 -22.14 34.69 -2.90
N GLU A 503 -21.96 34.08 -4.09
CA GLU A 503 -22.73 34.46 -5.26
C GLU A 503 -24.23 34.23 -5.07
N ARG A 504 -24.64 33.10 -4.48
CA ARG A 504 -26.04 32.76 -4.19
C ARG A 504 -26.68 33.74 -3.22
N LEU A 505 -25.98 34.13 -2.16
CA LEU A 505 -26.46 35.08 -1.15
C LEU A 505 -26.81 36.44 -1.75
N THR A 506 -26.19 36.84 -2.86
CA THR A 506 -26.52 38.09 -3.55
C THR A 506 -27.96 38.14 -4.10
N ALA A 507 -28.60 37.00 -4.33
CA ALA A 507 -29.94 36.87 -4.86
C ALA A 507 -31.06 37.10 -3.83
N PHE A 508 -30.73 37.12 -2.54
CA PHE A 508 -31.70 37.18 -1.44
C PHE A 508 -31.67 38.51 -0.70
N GLU A 509 -32.79 38.86 -0.09
CA GLU A 509 -32.94 39.96 0.86
C GLU A 509 -33.87 39.53 2.01
N GLU A 510 -33.63 40.09 3.19
CA GLU A 510 -34.51 39.86 4.33
C GLU A 510 -35.58 40.95 4.44
N VAL A 511 -36.83 40.54 4.46
CA VAL A 511 -37.98 41.44 4.61
C VAL A 511 -38.89 40.88 5.72
N ASP A 512 -39.15 41.69 6.72
CA ASP A 512 -39.97 41.34 7.89
C ASP A 512 -39.54 40.03 8.59
N GLY A 513 -38.25 39.77 8.65
CA GLY A 513 -37.68 38.58 9.33
C GLY A 513 -37.83 37.28 8.49
N ARG A 514 -38.05 37.39 7.21
CA ARG A 514 -38.07 36.26 6.25
C ARG A 514 -37.25 36.54 5.03
N TRP A 515 -36.57 35.52 4.56
CA TRP A 515 -35.79 35.60 3.33
C TRP A 515 -36.69 35.47 2.09
N GLN A 516 -36.45 36.35 1.12
CA GLN A 516 -37.10 36.31 -0.19
C GLN A 516 -36.09 36.63 -1.31
N TYR A 517 -36.44 36.29 -2.54
CA TYR A 517 -35.64 36.72 -3.69
C TYR A 517 -35.75 38.24 -3.87
N LYS A 518 -34.63 38.87 -4.21
CA LYS A 518 -34.63 40.28 -4.65
C LYS A 518 -35.50 40.47 -5.88
N GLU A 519 -36.04 41.68 -6.05
CA GLU A 519 -36.84 42.05 -7.19
C GLU A 519 -36.09 41.78 -8.52
N GLY A 520 -36.73 41.05 -9.44
CA GLY A 520 -36.15 40.68 -10.75
C GLY A 520 -35.39 39.36 -10.77
N VAL A 521 -35.22 38.67 -9.65
CA VAL A 521 -34.67 37.33 -9.59
C VAL A 521 -35.78 36.29 -9.80
N ALA A 522 -35.56 35.34 -10.70
CA ALA A 522 -36.57 34.31 -11.00
C ALA A 522 -36.75 33.33 -9.86
N GLU A 523 -37.98 33.26 -9.30
CA GLU A 523 -38.35 32.31 -8.27
C GLU A 523 -38.49 30.88 -8.83
N SER A 524 -38.11 29.88 -8.02
CA SER A 524 -38.41 28.48 -8.34
C SER A 524 -39.83 28.15 -7.91
N THR A 525 -40.73 28.04 -8.87
CA THR A 525 -42.16 27.74 -8.61
C THR A 525 -42.53 26.25 -8.72
N THR A 526 -41.54 25.40 -8.97
CA THR A 526 -41.80 23.98 -9.24
C THR A 526 -42.03 23.21 -7.93
N THR A 527 -43.22 22.62 -7.78
CA THR A 527 -43.49 21.66 -6.72
C THR A 527 -42.79 20.35 -7.06
N VAL A 528 -41.87 19.95 -6.23
CA VAL A 528 -41.07 18.72 -6.42
C VAL A 528 -41.43 17.72 -5.32
N ARG A 529 -41.35 16.42 -5.63
CA ARG A 529 -41.45 15.39 -4.59
C ARG A 529 -40.27 15.52 -3.66
N PRO A 530 -40.47 15.66 -2.31
CA PRO A 530 -39.34 15.80 -1.39
C PRO A 530 -38.50 14.54 -1.40
N ALA A 531 -37.18 14.72 -1.27
CA ALA A 531 -36.29 13.61 -1.02
C ALA A 531 -36.55 13.05 0.40
N PRO A 532 -36.40 11.75 0.63
CA PRO A 532 -36.44 11.20 1.98
C PRO A 532 -35.33 11.83 2.84
N THR A 533 -35.73 12.25 4.04
CA THR A 533 -34.78 12.86 4.99
C THR A 533 -34.10 11.82 5.88
N THR A 534 -34.56 10.57 5.84
CA THR A 534 -33.98 9.46 6.58
C THR A 534 -33.21 8.55 5.63
N TRP A 535 -31.97 8.24 5.99
CA TRP A 535 -31.25 7.14 5.35
C TRP A 535 -32.07 5.84 5.57
N PRO A 536 -32.19 4.94 4.58
CA PRO A 536 -32.95 3.72 4.74
C PRO A 536 -32.55 2.99 6.03
N GLN A 537 -33.51 2.46 6.80
CA GLN A 537 -33.22 1.73 8.05
C GLN A 537 -32.35 0.48 7.80
N ASP A 538 -32.28 0.00 6.57
CA ASP A 538 -31.32 -0.98 6.10
C ASP A 538 -29.93 -0.42 5.84
N ALA A 539 -29.60 0.77 6.33
CA ALA A 539 -28.24 1.32 6.26
C ALA A 539 -27.17 0.40 6.89
N ALA A 540 -27.57 -0.41 7.89
CA ALA A 540 -26.70 -1.49 8.39
C ALA A 540 -26.43 -2.55 7.30
N ARG A 541 -27.41 -2.83 6.45
CA ARG A 541 -27.28 -3.77 5.32
C ARG A 541 -26.53 -3.11 4.15
N LEU A 542 -26.72 -1.82 3.95
CA LEU A 542 -25.93 -1.01 3.03
C LEU A 542 -24.49 -0.83 3.51
N SER A 543 -24.26 -0.63 4.79
CA SER A 543 -22.92 -0.64 5.38
C SER A 543 -22.24 -1.99 5.19
N VAL A 544 -22.95 -3.11 5.40
CA VAL A 544 -22.42 -4.46 5.14
C VAL A 544 -22.24 -4.70 3.64
N ILE A 545 -23.19 -4.28 2.80
CA ILE A 545 -23.04 -4.36 1.34
C ILE A 545 -21.88 -3.48 0.88
N MET A 546 -21.69 -2.32 1.47
CA MET A 546 -20.60 -1.41 1.12
C MET A 546 -19.26 -1.84 1.74
N ASP A 547 -19.24 -2.46 2.91
CA ASP A 547 -18.06 -3.13 3.47
C ASP A 547 -17.68 -4.34 2.60
N ASP A 548 -18.63 -5.17 2.18
CA ASP A 548 -18.38 -6.26 1.22
C ASP A 548 -17.98 -5.72 -0.17
N PHE A 549 -18.57 -4.61 -0.60
CA PHE A 549 -18.22 -3.93 -1.86
C PHE A 549 -16.83 -3.28 -1.85
N LEU A 550 -16.42 -2.71 -0.72
CA LEU A 550 -15.10 -2.11 -0.58
C LEU A 550 -13.98 -3.15 -0.60
N TRP A 551 -14.28 -4.41 -0.26
CA TRP A 551 -13.30 -5.51 -0.27
C TRP A 551 -13.25 -6.29 -1.59
N ASP A 552 -14.31 -6.21 -2.43
CA ASP A 552 -14.37 -6.91 -3.73
C ASP A 552 -14.39 -5.89 -4.89
N THR A 553 -13.32 -5.16 -5.04
CA THR A 553 -13.16 -3.95 -5.88
C THR A 553 -13.26 -4.15 -7.40
N THR A 554 -13.65 -5.30 -7.90
CA THR A 554 -13.55 -5.60 -9.34
C THR A 554 -14.87 -5.53 -10.13
N LEU A 555 -16.04 -5.30 -9.52
CA LEU A 555 -17.30 -5.63 -10.20
C LEU A 555 -18.46 -4.63 -10.13
N TYR A 556 -18.36 -3.46 -9.46
CA TYR A 556 -19.58 -2.66 -9.27
C TYR A 556 -19.44 -1.20 -9.70
N ASP A 557 -20.30 -0.86 -10.66
CA ASP A 557 -20.61 0.49 -11.11
C ASP A 557 -21.55 1.17 -10.10
N TRP A 558 -21.36 2.47 -9.86
CA TRP A 558 -22.24 3.32 -9.05
C TRP A 558 -23.71 3.22 -9.46
N GLN A 559 -24.00 2.97 -10.73
CA GLN A 559 -25.35 2.74 -11.23
C GLN A 559 -25.99 1.51 -10.58
N THR A 560 -25.20 0.48 -10.26
CA THR A 560 -25.70 -0.74 -9.59
C THR A 560 -26.10 -0.46 -8.14
N ILE A 561 -25.34 0.39 -7.42
CA ILE A 561 -25.66 0.82 -6.06
C ILE A 561 -26.94 1.67 -6.07
N GLU A 562 -27.07 2.61 -6.98
CA GLU A 562 -28.29 3.43 -7.13
C GLU A 562 -29.50 2.58 -7.47
N THR A 563 -29.35 1.63 -8.39
CA THR A 563 -30.46 0.72 -8.77
C THR A 563 -30.87 -0.16 -7.59
N ALA A 564 -29.93 -0.61 -6.77
CA ALA A 564 -30.22 -1.38 -5.55
C ALA A 564 -30.94 -0.53 -4.48
N LEU A 565 -30.62 0.76 -4.38
CA LEU A 565 -31.30 1.71 -3.50
C LEU A 565 -32.71 2.05 -3.99
N ASP A 566 -32.88 2.24 -5.30
CA ASP A 566 -34.19 2.56 -5.90
C ASP A 566 -35.14 1.36 -5.93
N SER A 567 -34.61 0.13 -6.10
CA SER A 567 -35.44 -1.11 -6.12
C SER A 567 -36.02 -1.54 -4.77
N GLN A 568 -35.60 -0.92 -3.67
CA GLN A 568 -36.13 -1.21 -2.32
C GLN A 568 -37.33 -0.32 -1.94
N GLU A 569 -37.76 0.57 -2.82
CA GLU A 569 -38.91 1.47 -2.60
C GLU A 569 -40.16 1.14 -3.42
N GLU A 570 -40.15 0.08 -4.24
CA GLU A 570 -41.32 -0.53 -4.81
C GLU A 570 -41.83 -1.72 -3.94
#